data_fa8ca7c241f5097d6c92d8668bd39c44
#
_entry.id   fa8ca7c241f5097d6c92d8668bd39c44
#
_cell.length_a   1.000
_cell.length_b   1.000
_cell.length_c   1.000
_cell.angle_alpha   90.00
_cell.angle_beta   90.00
_cell.angle_gamma   90.00
#
_symmetry.space_group_name_H-M   'P 1'
#
loop_
_entity.id
_entity.type
_entity.pdbx_description
1 polymer ?
#
loop_
_entity_poly.entity_id
_entity_poly.type
_entity_poly.pdbx_seq_one_letter_code
_entity_poly.pdbx_strand_id
1 'polypeptide(L)'
;MDIASTESVSAAAGEAEKLTPCIDLIINNATTASADTMKELPEFNLDLIAPAVDVGAVGPIRVMKAFLPLLKKSPIGALVVNISSEAGSIGKCYRTFYLDYGTEKAALNMLTMTVRNYIKDDPNLNIICIHPGWIRTNPANTEAPLDPYEHAETLRRLFETKRHDKDGPVFVTHTGEPYPW
;
A
#
# COMPACT_ATOMS: atom_id res chain seq x y z
N MET A 1 -5.17 -7.92 -13.76
CA MET A 1 -4.61 -8.72 -12.65
C MET A 1 -5.54 -8.59 -11.46
N ASP A 2 -5.96 -9.72 -10.90
CA ASP A 2 -6.70 -9.77 -9.64
C ASP A 2 -5.72 -10.08 -8.50
N ILE A 3 -5.55 -9.15 -7.56
CA ILE A 3 -4.57 -9.28 -6.47
C ILE A 3 -5.03 -10.22 -5.34
N ALA A 4 -6.32 -10.59 -5.30
CA ALA A 4 -6.81 -11.63 -4.41
C ALA A 4 -6.47 -13.05 -4.90
N SER A 5 -6.06 -13.20 -6.17
CA SER A 5 -5.68 -14.48 -6.78
C SER A 5 -4.17 -14.59 -6.97
N THR A 6 -3.54 -15.54 -6.30
CA THR A 6 -2.11 -15.85 -6.49
C THR A 6 -1.81 -16.27 -7.93
N GLU A 7 -2.71 -17.03 -8.56
CA GLU A 7 -2.58 -17.47 -9.96
C GLU A 7 -2.59 -16.25 -10.90
N SER A 8 -3.57 -15.34 -10.74
CA SER A 8 -3.68 -14.12 -11.54
C SER A 8 -2.45 -13.23 -11.42
N VAL A 9 -1.94 -13.06 -10.19
CA VAL A 9 -0.72 -12.27 -9.94
C VAL A 9 0.51 -12.92 -10.54
N SER A 10 0.66 -14.25 -10.42
CA SER A 10 1.79 -14.98 -11.00
C SER A 10 1.78 -14.92 -12.53
N ALA A 11 0.60 -15.07 -13.15
CA ALA A 11 0.45 -14.92 -14.60
C ALA A 11 0.84 -13.51 -15.08
N ALA A 12 0.41 -12.47 -14.35
CA ALA A 12 0.77 -11.09 -14.67
C ALA A 12 2.29 -10.83 -14.55
N ALA A 13 2.96 -11.41 -13.55
CA ALA A 13 4.41 -11.30 -13.42
C ALA A 13 5.13 -11.99 -14.58
N GLY A 14 4.67 -13.19 -15.00
CA GLY A 14 5.23 -13.89 -16.17
C GLY A 14 5.03 -13.13 -17.50
N GLU A 15 3.92 -12.41 -17.66
CA GLU A 15 3.75 -11.52 -18.81
C GLU A 15 4.66 -10.29 -18.74
N ALA A 16 4.84 -9.71 -17.55
CA ALA A 16 5.73 -8.58 -17.36
C ALA A 16 7.19 -8.93 -17.70
N GLU A 17 7.66 -10.14 -17.36
CA GLU A 17 9.02 -10.60 -17.70
C GLU A 17 9.30 -10.64 -19.22
N LYS A 18 8.25 -10.79 -20.04
CA LYS A 18 8.37 -10.75 -21.50
C LYS A 18 8.47 -9.33 -22.06
N LEU A 19 8.00 -8.34 -21.29
CA LEU A 19 7.88 -6.95 -21.73
C LEU A 19 9.01 -6.06 -21.24
N THR A 20 9.61 -6.37 -20.07
CA THR A 20 10.66 -5.55 -19.47
C THR A 20 11.71 -6.39 -18.74
N PRO A 21 12.98 -5.98 -18.77
CA PRO A 21 14.04 -6.67 -18.04
C PRO A 21 13.99 -6.43 -16.53
N CYS A 22 13.38 -5.34 -16.06
CA CYS A 22 13.31 -4.96 -14.64
C CYS A 22 12.08 -4.09 -14.33
N ILE A 23 11.80 -3.91 -13.04
CA ILE A 23 10.81 -2.96 -12.52
C ILE A 23 11.46 -2.13 -11.43
N ASP A 24 11.31 -0.81 -11.52
CA ASP A 24 11.92 0.15 -10.61
C ASP A 24 10.94 0.64 -9.54
N LEU A 25 9.63 0.55 -9.81
CA LEU A 25 8.59 1.01 -8.89
C LEU A 25 7.33 0.15 -9.01
N ILE A 26 6.84 -0.30 -7.87
CA ILE A 26 5.49 -0.86 -7.73
C ILE A 26 4.70 0.02 -6.77
N ILE A 27 3.49 0.41 -7.20
CA ILE A 27 2.53 1.11 -6.34
C ILE A 27 1.32 0.21 -6.15
N ASN A 28 1.17 -0.35 -4.96
CA ASN A 28 0.01 -1.12 -4.55
C ASN A 28 -1.07 -0.14 -4.08
N ASN A 29 -1.95 0.24 -5.00
CA ASN A 29 -3.02 1.21 -4.76
C ASN A 29 -4.40 0.55 -4.58
N ALA A 30 -4.57 -0.69 -5.03
CA ALA A 30 -5.84 -1.39 -4.94
C ALA A 30 -6.25 -1.58 -3.47
N THR A 31 -7.50 -1.31 -3.18
CA THR A 31 -8.14 -1.48 -1.87
C THR A 31 -9.61 -1.83 -2.09
N THR A 32 -10.27 -2.28 -1.06
CA THR A 32 -11.71 -2.49 -1.07
C THR A 32 -12.33 -1.84 0.17
N ALA A 33 -13.56 -1.42 0.02
CA ALA A 33 -14.40 -1.02 1.15
C ALA A 33 -15.73 -1.75 0.99
N SER A 34 -16.16 -2.43 2.04
CA SER A 34 -17.45 -3.13 2.02
C SER A 34 -18.62 -2.15 2.06
N ALA A 35 -19.82 -2.65 1.75
CA ALA A 35 -21.04 -1.86 1.91
C ALA A 35 -21.30 -1.46 3.38
N ASP A 36 -20.68 -2.19 4.32
CA ASP A 36 -20.84 -1.97 5.74
C ASP A 36 -19.72 -1.13 6.36
N THR A 37 -18.73 -0.69 5.58
CA THR A 37 -17.51 -0.02 6.08
C THR A 37 -17.77 1.18 6.99
N MET A 38 -18.91 1.87 6.82
CA MET A 38 -19.33 3.02 7.65
C MET A 38 -20.23 2.63 8.82
N LYS A 39 -20.55 1.32 8.98
CA LYS A 39 -21.38 0.85 10.10
C LYS A 39 -20.55 0.62 11.36
N GLU A 40 -21.18 0.81 12.50
CA GLU A 40 -20.63 0.47 13.80
C GLU A 40 -20.79 -1.03 14.11
N LEU A 41 -20.06 -1.50 15.12
CA LEU A 41 -19.99 -2.93 15.48
C LEU A 41 -21.34 -3.67 15.56
N PRO A 42 -22.42 -3.11 16.11
CA PRO A 42 -23.69 -3.85 16.20
C PRO A 42 -24.34 -4.16 14.85
N GLU A 43 -24.04 -3.39 13.81
CA GLU A 43 -24.66 -3.48 12.49
C GLU A 43 -23.70 -4.02 11.42
N PHE A 44 -22.43 -4.13 11.74
CA PHE A 44 -21.39 -4.54 10.82
C PHE A 44 -21.35 -6.06 10.64
N ASN A 45 -21.31 -6.55 9.40
CA ASN A 45 -21.10 -7.96 9.11
C ASN A 45 -19.60 -8.32 9.19
N LEU A 46 -19.20 -9.04 10.24
CA LEU A 46 -17.81 -9.41 10.51
C LEU A 46 -17.17 -10.30 9.42
N ASP A 47 -17.97 -11.02 8.62
CA ASP A 47 -17.46 -11.86 7.53
C ASP A 47 -16.84 -11.01 6.39
N LEU A 48 -17.06 -9.71 6.38
CA LEU A 48 -16.48 -8.79 5.40
C LEU A 48 -15.03 -8.40 5.71
N ILE A 49 -14.53 -8.65 6.92
CA ILE A 49 -13.15 -8.28 7.32
C ILE A 49 -12.13 -9.14 6.57
N ALA A 50 -12.32 -10.45 6.53
CA ALA A 50 -11.34 -11.35 5.92
C ALA A 50 -11.14 -11.08 4.41
N PRO A 51 -12.19 -10.91 3.58
CA PRO A 51 -12.03 -10.50 2.19
C PRO A 51 -11.33 -9.14 2.01
N ALA A 52 -11.60 -8.15 2.87
CA ALA A 52 -10.94 -6.85 2.82
C ALA A 52 -9.43 -7.00 3.08
N VAL A 53 -9.04 -7.73 4.10
CA VAL A 53 -7.64 -8.02 4.44
C VAL A 53 -6.96 -8.81 3.31
N ASP A 54 -7.65 -9.76 2.68
CA ASP A 54 -7.08 -10.53 1.57
C ASP A 54 -6.74 -9.66 0.37
N VAL A 55 -7.62 -8.75 -0.02
CA VAL A 55 -7.36 -7.80 -1.12
C VAL A 55 -6.35 -6.75 -0.71
N GLY A 56 -6.60 -6.03 0.37
CA GLY A 56 -5.88 -4.78 0.65
C GLY A 56 -4.58 -4.95 1.43
N ALA A 57 -4.33 -6.11 2.05
CA ALA A 57 -3.10 -6.38 2.77
C ALA A 57 -2.29 -7.55 2.18
N VAL A 58 -2.92 -8.71 1.99
CA VAL A 58 -2.24 -9.89 1.44
C VAL A 58 -1.95 -9.72 -0.05
N GLY A 59 -2.88 -9.13 -0.81
CA GLY A 59 -2.72 -8.85 -2.24
C GLY A 59 -1.45 -8.08 -2.59
N PRO A 60 -1.15 -6.94 -1.96
CA PRO A 60 0.12 -6.22 -2.12
C PRO A 60 1.36 -7.08 -1.93
N ILE A 61 1.33 -8.01 -0.97
CA ILE A 61 2.47 -8.90 -0.71
C ILE A 61 2.56 -10.03 -1.74
N ARG A 62 1.41 -10.53 -2.26
CA ARG A 62 1.40 -11.44 -3.42
C ARG A 62 2.07 -10.78 -4.63
N VAL A 63 1.71 -9.52 -4.91
CA VAL A 63 2.33 -8.73 -5.99
C VAL A 63 3.82 -8.62 -5.76
N MET A 64 4.26 -8.12 -4.61
CA MET A 64 5.69 -8.02 -4.32
C MET A 64 6.42 -9.35 -4.49
N LYS A 65 5.87 -10.44 -3.95
CA LYS A 65 6.49 -11.79 -4.04
C LYS A 65 6.66 -12.24 -5.49
N ALA A 66 5.62 -12.07 -6.32
CA ALA A 66 5.66 -12.51 -7.72
C ALA A 66 6.61 -11.68 -8.59
N PHE A 67 6.66 -10.36 -8.33
CA PHE A 67 7.50 -9.43 -9.07
C PHE A 67 8.91 -9.25 -8.48
N LEU A 68 9.24 -9.92 -7.38
CA LEU A 68 10.55 -9.82 -6.73
C LEU A 68 11.75 -10.07 -7.67
N PRO A 69 11.71 -11.05 -8.60
CA PRO A 69 12.81 -11.25 -9.55
C PRO A 69 13.06 -10.05 -10.47
N LEU A 70 12.00 -9.34 -10.90
CA LEU A 70 12.13 -8.14 -11.73
C LEU A 70 12.57 -6.92 -10.92
N LEU A 71 12.09 -6.78 -9.68
CA LEU A 71 12.51 -5.70 -8.76
C LEU A 71 14.02 -5.78 -8.46
N LYS A 72 14.54 -7.00 -8.22
CA LYS A 72 15.97 -7.20 -7.96
C LYS A 72 16.90 -6.85 -9.14
N LYS A 73 16.36 -6.77 -10.35
CA LYS A 73 17.11 -6.41 -11.56
C LYS A 73 17.13 -4.90 -11.82
N SER A 74 16.47 -4.08 -11.00
CA SER A 74 16.45 -2.62 -11.18
C SER A 74 17.87 -2.05 -11.12
N PRO A 75 18.34 -1.32 -12.15
CA PRO A 75 19.67 -0.72 -12.15
C PRO A 75 19.77 0.53 -11.27
N ILE A 76 18.63 1.10 -10.88
CA ILE A 76 18.55 2.31 -10.04
C ILE A 76 18.02 2.03 -8.63
N GLY A 77 17.87 0.74 -8.29
CA GLY A 77 17.17 0.29 -7.09
C GLY A 77 15.64 0.33 -7.23
N ALA A 78 14.96 -0.63 -6.66
CA ALA A 78 13.51 -0.73 -6.73
C ALA A 78 12.84 -0.28 -5.43
N LEU A 79 11.71 0.40 -5.57
CA LEU A 79 10.83 0.80 -4.48
C LEU A 79 9.45 0.15 -4.63
N VAL A 80 8.96 -0.45 -3.55
CA VAL A 80 7.55 -0.86 -3.43
C VAL A 80 6.84 0.10 -2.49
N VAL A 81 5.75 0.68 -2.96
CA VAL A 81 4.91 1.61 -2.18
C VAL A 81 3.55 0.98 -1.96
N ASN A 82 3.21 0.76 -0.72
CA ASN A 82 1.89 0.31 -0.32
C ASN A 82 1.04 1.51 0.13
N ILE A 83 -0.06 1.77 -0.57
CA ILE A 83 -0.98 2.86 -0.20
C ILE A 83 -1.80 2.41 1.01
N SER A 84 -1.38 2.89 2.17
CA SER A 84 -2.05 2.70 3.44
C SER A 84 -3.00 3.86 3.75
N SER A 85 -3.32 4.05 5.00
CA SER A 85 -4.20 5.12 5.49
C SER A 85 -3.88 5.43 6.94
N GLU A 86 -4.24 6.62 7.40
CA GLU A 86 -4.26 6.96 8.82
C GLU A 86 -5.21 6.03 9.61
N ALA A 87 -6.21 5.44 8.94
CA ALA A 87 -7.12 4.46 9.54
C ALA A 87 -6.41 3.15 9.96
N GLY A 88 -5.23 2.85 9.39
CA GLY A 88 -4.40 1.72 9.79
C GLY A 88 -3.49 1.99 10.99
N SER A 89 -3.53 3.19 11.57
CA SER A 89 -2.77 3.54 12.77
C SER A 89 -3.53 3.11 14.02
N ILE A 90 -2.99 2.16 14.76
CA ILE A 90 -3.57 1.72 16.04
C ILE A 90 -3.44 2.82 17.08
N GLY A 91 -2.27 3.48 17.13
CA GLY A 91 -2.00 4.55 18.10
C GLY A 91 -2.80 5.84 17.90
N LYS A 92 -3.40 6.02 16.70
CA LYS A 92 -4.26 7.18 16.36
C LYS A 92 -5.72 6.79 16.12
N CYS A 93 -6.09 5.54 16.40
CA CYS A 93 -7.46 5.07 16.19
C CYS A 93 -8.43 5.75 17.16
N TYR A 94 -9.44 6.43 16.62
CA TYR A 94 -10.53 7.06 17.37
C TYR A 94 -11.91 6.69 16.82
N ARG A 95 -11.95 5.97 15.67
CA ARG A 95 -13.20 5.64 14.98
C ARG A 95 -13.92 4.47 15.62
N THR A 96 -15.23 4.50 15.54
CA THR A 96 -16.14 3.41 15.92
C THR A 96 -16.63 2.59 14.72
N PHE A 97 -16.19 2.97 13.51
CA PHE A 97 -16.48 2.37 12.21
C PHE A 97 -15.15 2.04 11.47
N TYR A 98 -15.20 1.55 10.24
CA TYR A 98 -14.04 1.07 9.47
C TYR A 98 -13.44 -0.23 10.03
N LEU A 99 -14.30 -1.15 10.52
CA LEU A 99 -13.85 -2.43 11.05
C LEU A 99 -13.09 -3.26 10.00
N ASP A 100 -13.54 -3.24 8.75
CA ASP A 100 -12.85 -3.85 7.61
C ASP A 100 -11.64 -3.03 7.14
N TYR A 101 -11.86 -1.78 6.79
CA TYR A 101 -10.85 -0.91 6.19
C TYR A 101 -9.68 -0.60 7.15
N GLY A 102 -9.98 -0.28 8.42
CA GLY A 102 -8.94 -0.05 9.43
C GLY A 102 -8.10 -1.29 9.68
N THR A 103 -8.75 -2.48 9.78
CA THR A 103 -8.07 -3.76 9.94
C THR A 103 -7.21 -4.10 8.72
N GLU A 104 -7.72 -3.90 7.51
CA GLU A 104 -6.96 -4.06 6.26
C GLU A 104 -5.68 -3.22 6.28
N LYS A 105 -5.79 -1.91 6.60
CA LYS A 105 -4.66 -1.00 6.56
C LYS A 105 -3.65 -1.25 7.70
N ALA A 106 -4.10 -1.66 8.87
CA ALA A 106 -3.22 -2.10 9.96
C ALA A 106 -2.46 -3.39 9.59
N ALA A 107 -3.14 -4.36 8.98
CA ALA A 107 -2.52 -5.57 8.47
C ALA A 107 -1.49 -5.27 7.36
N LEU A 108 -1.80 -4.37 6.42
CA LEU A 108 -0.88 -3.92 5.39
C LEU A 108 0.38 -3.28 5.99
N ASN A 109 0.22 -2.45 7.02
CA ASN A 109 1.32 -1.81 7.73
C ASN A 109 2.25 -2.87 8.36
N MET A 110 1.69 -3.87 9.06
CA MET A 110 2.46 -4.95 9.66
C MET A 110 3.19 -5.79 8.61
N LEU A 111 2.50 -6.19 7.53
CA LEU A 111 3.10 -6.96 6.44
C LEU A 111 4.22 -6.16 5.75
N THR A 112 4.04 -4.86 5.55
CA THR A 112 5.08 -3.98 4.99
C THR A 112 6.32 -3.96 5.86
N MET A 113 6.16 -3.81 7.18
CA MET A 113 7.28 -3.82 8.13
C MET A 113 8.00 -5.17 8.14
N THR A 114 7.25 -6.27 8.11
CA THR A 114 7.83 -7.62 8.05
C THR A 114 8.66 -7.83 6.78
N VAL A 115 8.13 -7.39 5.63
CA VAL A 115 8.85 -7.47 4.35
C VAL A 115 10.06 -6.55 4.35
N ARG A 116 9.98 -5.35 4.93
CA ARG A 116 11.13 -4.44 5.09
C ARG A 116 12.28 -5.14 5.83
N ASN A 117 11.97 -5.84 6.93
CA ASN A 117 12.96 -6.60 7.68
C ASN A 117 13.59 -7.73 6.85
N TYR A 118 12.79 -8.40 6.02
CA TYR A 118 13.27 -9.46 5.13
C TYR A 118 14.27 -8.94 4.06
N ILE A 119 14.02 -7.76 3.50
CA ILE A 119 14.85 -7.17 2.45
C ILE A 119 15.92 -6.19 2.96
N LYS A 120 16.12 -6.08 4.27
CA LYS A 120 16.98 -5.05 4.87
C LYS A 120 18.42 -5.06 4.33
N ASP A 121 18.96 -6.25 4.06
CA ASP A 121 20.33 -6.45 3.60
C ASP A 121 20.47 -6.39 2.06
N ASP A 122 19.37 -6.26 1.31
CA ASP A 122 19.40 -6.11 -0.14
C ASP A 122 19.55 -4.61 -0.49
N PRO A 123 20.68 -4.15 -1.04
CA PRO A 123 20.92 -2.73 -1.27
C PRO A 123 19.99 -2.13 -2.33
N ASN A 124 19.41 -2.97 -3.19
CA ASN A 124 18.62 -2.54 -4.34
C ASN A 124 17.11 -2.56 -4.11
N LEU A 125 16.65 -2.99 -2.92
CA LEU A 125 15.22 -3.07 -2.64
C LEU A 125 14.84 -2.18 -1.46
N ASN A 126 13.74 -1.45 -1.62
CA ASN A 126 13.08 -0.76 -0.52
C ASN A 126 11.57 -0.96 -0.58
N ILE A 127 10.90 -0.86 0.57
CA ILE A 127 9.45 -0.89 0.71
C ILE A 127 9.01 0.08 1.80
N ILE A 128 7.94 0.81 1.51
CA ILE A 128 7.28 1.71 2.46
C ILE A 128 5.77 1.55 2.38
N CYS A 129 5.08 1.97 3.42
CA CYS A 129 3.64 2.27 3.36
C CYS A 129 3.41 3.76 3.63
N ILE A 130 2.43 4.34 2.94
CA ILE A 130 2.12 5.75 3.06
C ILE A 130 0.66 5.98 3.42
N HIS A 131 0.43 6.98 4.28
CA HIS A 131 -0.85 7.66 4.37
C HIS A 131 -0.86 8.79 3.32
N PRO A 132 -1.62 8.62 2.22
CA PRO A 132 -1.55 9.56 1.10
C PRO A 132 -2.24 10.90 1.36
N GLY A 133 -2.87 11.07 2.52
CA GLY A 133 -3.73 12.22 2.79
C GLY A 133 -5.15 12.04 2.24
N TRP A 134 -5.99 13.06 2.45
CA TRP A 134 -7.38 13.04 1.98
C TRP A 134 -7.47 13.72 0.60
N ILE A 135 -7.53 12.88 -0.42
CA ILE A 135 -7.45 13.28 -1.83
C ILE A 135 -8.85 13.30 -2.43
N ARG A 136 -9.15 14.32 -3.21
CA ARG A 136 -10.41 14.51 -3.94
C ARG A 136 -10.48 13.59 -5.18
N THR A 137 -10.53 12.28 -4.96
CA THR A 137 -10.65 11.28 -6.03
C THR A 137 -12.07 11.11 -6.54
N ASN A 138 -13.06 11.43 -5.70
CA ASN A 138 -14.47 11.47 -6.10
C ASN A 138 -14.89 12.93 -6.34
N PRO A 139 -15.34 13.31 -7.55
CA PRO A 139 -15.80 14.67 -7.86
C PRO A 139 -16.92 15.18 -6.92
N ALA A 140 -17.72 14.29 -6.35
CA ALA A 140 -18.77 14.65 -5.38
C ALA A 140 -18.20 14.98 -3.99
N ASN A 141 -16.96 14.59 -3.69
CA ASN A 141 -16.31 14.90 -2.40
C ASN A 141 -15.50 16.20 -2.51
N THR A 142 -16.18 17.32 -2.42
CA THR A 142 -15.56 18.66 -2.50
C THR A 142 -14.81 19.07 -1.23
N GLU A 143 -15.00 18.35 -0.14
CA GLU A 143 -14.35 18.65 1.15
C GLU A 143 -12.90 18.18 1.22
N ALA A 144 -12.52 17.21 0.39
CA ALA A 144 -11.14 16.72 0.37
C ALA A 144 -10.19 17.81 -0.16
N PRO A 145 -9.17 18.21 0.63
CA PRO A 145 -8.37 19.39 0.33
C PRO A 145 -7.34 19.16 -0.79
N LEU A 146 -6.94 17.90 -1.04
CA LEU A 146 -5.85 17.60 -1.96
C LEU A 146 -6.35 17.36 -3.37
N ASP A 147 -5.84 18.14 -4.34
CA ASP A 147 -6.06 17.90 -5.76
C ASP A 147 -5.30 16.63 -6.20
N PRO A 148 -5.93 15.68 -6.91
CA PRO A 148 -5.29 14.42 -7.26
C PRO A 148 -4.07 14.57 -8.18
N TYR A 149 -4.06 15.53 -9.09
CA TYR A 149 -2.96 15.72 -10.05
C TYR A 149 -1.74 16.38 -9.40
N GLU A 150 -1.95 17.48 -8.68
CA GLU A 150 -0.87 18.14 -7.94
C GLU A 150 -0.29 17.22 -6.87
N HIS A 151 -1.16 16.45 -6.23
CA HIS A 151 -0.76 15.51 -5.19
C HIS A 151 0.02 14.32 -5.74
N ALA A 152 -0.34 13.81 -6.92
CA ALA A 152 0.41 12.74 -7.57
C ALA A 152 1.87 13.15 -7.86
N GLU A 153 2.11 14.41 -8.25
CA GLU A 153 3.47 14.92 -8.45
C GLU A 153 4.24 15.02 -7.11
N THR A 154 3.56 15.40 -6.02
CA THR A 154 4.15 15.41 -4.68
C THR A 154 4.56 13.98 -4.27
N LEU A 155 3.69 13.00 -4.47
CA LEU A 155 4.00 11.60 -4.18
C LEU A 155 5.13 11.06 -5.06
N ARG A 156 5.17 11.41 -6.35
CA ARG A 156 6.24 11.02 -7.26
C ARG A 156 7.61 11.47 -6.72
N ARG A 157 7.72 12.73 -6.28
CA ARG A 157 8.96 13.26 -5.68
C ARG A 157 9.31 12.55 -4.37
N LEU A 158 8.32 12.26 -3.54
CA LEU A 158 8.53 11.50 -2.31
C LEU A 158 9.10 10.10 -2.62
N PHE A 159 8.56 9.40 -3.61
CA PHE A 159 9.03 8.06 -3.98
C PHE A 159 10.49 8.08 -4.45
N GLU A 160 10.92 9.10 -5.17
CA GLU A 160 12.32 9.28 -5.55
C GLU A 160 13.23 9.38 -4.32
N THR A 161 12.85 10.18 -3.32
CA THR A 161 13.64 10.34 -2.09
C THR A 161 13.64 9.06 -1.24
N LYS A 162 12.53 8.30 -1.24
CA LYS A 162 12.38 7.09 -0.43
C LYS A 162 12.98 5.84 -1.06
N ARG A 163 13.37 5.87 -2.32
CA ARG A 163 13.94 4.72 -3.04
C ARG A 163 15.14 4.12 -2.31
N HIS A 164 16.05 4.92 -1.80
CA HIS A 164 17.27 4.50 -1.13
C HIS A 164 17.29 4.76 0.39
N ASP A 165 16.20 5.32 0.93
CA ASP A 165 16.08 5.65 2.35
C ASP A 165 15.74 4.39 3.17
N LYS A 166 16.76 3.55 3.40
CA LYS A 166 16.60 2.27 4.11
C LYS A 166 16.57 2.42 5.63
N ASP A 167 17.10 3.50 6.15
CA ASP A 167 17.14 3.76 7.60
C ASP A 167 15.96 4.61 8.06
N GLY A 168 15.24 5.20 7.09
CA GLY A 168 14.08 6.03 7.36
C GLY A 168 12.82 5.27 7.77
N PRO A 169 11.80 6.01 8.20
CA PRO A 169 10.53 5.43 8.64
C PRO A 169 9.83 4.67 7.51
N VAL A 170 9.24 3.54 7.86
CA VAL A 170 8.50 2.67 6.93
C VAL A 170 7.08 3.16 6.70
N PHE A 171 6.42 3.68 7.72
CA PHE A 171 5.09 4.29 7.60
C PHE A 171 5.21 5.81 7.66
N VAL A 172 4.84 6.45 6.56
CA VAL A 172 5.01 7.90 6.37
C VAL A 172 3.75 8.57 5.85
N THR A 173 3.66 9.87 6.05
CA THR A 173 2.67 10.74 5.39
C THR A 173 3.06 11.00 3.94
N HIS A 174 2.18 11.66 3.18
CA HIS A 174 2.47 12.14 1.83
C HIS A 174 3.58 13.20 1.77
N THR A 175 3.94 13.80 2.91
CA THR A 175 5.08 14.71 3.04
C THR A 175 6.39 14.02 3.42
N GLY A 176 6.34 12.70 3.67
CA GLY A 176 7.50 11.90 4.06
C GLY A 176 7.79 11.84 5.57
N GLU A 177 6.98 12.53 6.37
CA GLU A 177 7.09 12.51 7.83
C GLU A 177 6.65 11.17 8.41
N PRO A 178 7.28 10.69 9.49
CA PRO A 178 6.83 9.48 10.17
C PRO A 178 5.38 9.56 10.58
N TYR A 179 4.62 8.49 10.33
CA TYR A 179 3.28 8.36 10.86
C TYR A 179 3.26 7.28 11.95
N PRO A 180 2.58 7.49 13.08
CA PRO A 180 2.53 6.48 14.15
C PRO A 180 1.74 5.24 13.71
N TRP A 181 2.21 4.08 14.19
CA TRP A 181 1.57 2.78 13.96
C TRP A 181 0.20 2.64 14.62
#